data_a83b08bcbb6a1b63abbff112084be7ec
#
_entry.id   a83b08bcbb6a1b63abbff112084be7ec
#
_cell.length_a   1.000
_cell.length_b   1.000
_cell.length_c   1.000
_cell.angle_alpha   90.00
_cell.angle_beta   90.00
_cell.angle_gamma   90.00
#
_symmetry.space_group_name_H-M   'P 1'
#
loop_
_entity.id
_entity.type
_entity.pdbx_description
1 polymer ?
#
loop_
_entity_poly.entity_id
_entity_poly.type
_entity_poly.pdbx_seq_one_letter_code
_entity_poly.pdbx_strand_id
1 'polypeptide(L)'
;MSATLLNATDRAAIIARLRRVTPDRAPLWGTLTAPRMLCHVTDQMRVATGIIIGRHRDTLFRRTLLKWVVVRSSMQPPPGKVQTVPEMLSTVPTSWDADMATCIRLINEVGLGKGIGRHPAFGPLTPREWGRIGWKHFDHHLRQFGE
;
A
#
# COMPACT_ATOMS: atom_id res chain seq x y z
N MET A 1 8.97 -14.04 -11.65
CA MET A 1 9.35 -12.75 -10.98
C MET A 1 8.24 -12.33 -10.06
N SER A 2 8.53 -11.71 -8.90
CA SER A 2 7.47 -11.22 -7.98
C SER A 2 6.83 -9.97 -8.58
N ALA A 3 5.50 -9.85 -8.49
CA ALA A 3 4.77 -8.69 -8.98
C ALA A 3 5.17 -7.38 -8.25
N THR A 4 5.10 -6.26 -8.95
CA THR A 4 5.58 -4.97 -8.45
C THR A 4 4.93 -3.79 -9.17
N LEU A 5 4.72 -2.69 -8.46
CA LEU A 5 4.23 -1.45 -9.08
C LEU A 5 5.19 -0.85 -10.12
N LEU A 6 6.48 -1.22 -10.10
CA LEU A 6 7.44 -0.78 -11.12
C LEU A 6 7.18 -1.41 -12.50
N ASN A 7 6.58 -2.61 -12.53
CA ASN A 7 6.15 -3.21 -13.78
C ASN A 7 4.85 -2.56 -14.25
N ALA A 8 4.82 -2.10 -15.49
CA ALA A 8 3.66 -1.37 -16.04
C ALA A 8 2.40 -2.24 -16.11
N THR A 9 2.53 -3.52 -16.43
CA THR A 9 1.41 -4.46 -16.52
C THR A 9 0.84 -4.77 -15.14
N ASP A 10 1.70 -5.07 -14.16
CA ASP A 10 1.28 -5.33 -12.77
C ASP A 10 0.59 -4.09 -12.17
N ARG A 11 1.12 -2.90 -12.44
CA ARG A 11 0.56 -1.63 -12.00
C ARG A 11 -0.80 -1.36 -12.63
N ALA A 12 -0.93 -1.57 -13.93
CA ALA A 12 -2.20 -1.40 -14.64
C ALA A 12 -3.27 -2.37 -14.10
N ALA A 13 -2.90 -3.61 -13.78
CA ALA A 13 -3.80 -4.58 -13.19
C ALA A 13 -4.31 -4.13 -11.80
N ILE A 14 -3.44 -3.61 -10.94
CA ILE A 14 -3.85 -3.03 -9.65
C ILE A 14 -4.82 -1.87 -9.84
N ILE A 15 -4.53 -0.94 -10.75
CA ILE A 15 -5.39 0.23 -11.02
C ILE A 15 -6.76 -0.23 -11.57
N ALA A 16 -6.79 -1.21 -12.46
CA ALA A 16 -8.03 -1.75 -13.00
C ALA A 16 -8.91 -2.40 -11.93
N ARG A 17 -8.32 -3.19 -11.02
CA ARG A 17 -9.01 -3.78 -9.88
C ARG A 17 -9.54 -2.70 -8.92
N LEU A 18 -8.70 -1.71 -8.61
CA LEU A 18 -9.07 -0.61 -7.72
C LEU A 18 -10.30 0.14 -8.23
N ARG A 19 -10.38 0.40 -9.54
CA ARG A 19 -11.53 1.06 -10.19
C ARG A 19 -12.83 0.27 -10.16
N ARG A 20 -12.78 -1.04 -9.91
CA ARG A 20 -14.01 -1.88 -9.78
C ARG A 20 -14.57 -1.87 -8.36
N VAL A 21 -13.81 -1.42 -7.38
CA VAL A 21 -14.35 -1.20 -6.03
C VAL A 21 -15.25 0.03 -6.06
N THR A 22 -16.46 -0.09 -5.51
CA THR A 22 -17.41 1.02 -5.36
C THR A 22 -17.39 1.55 -3.92
N PRO A 23 -17.78 2.82 -3.66
CA PRO A 23 -17.69 3.40 -2.31
C PRO A 23 -18.58 2.71 -1.27
N ASP A 24 -19.62 2.00 -1.72
CA ASP A 24 -20.57 1.25 -0.90
C ASP A 24 -20.21 -0.25 -0.79
N ARG A 25 -19.15 -0.71 -1.46
CA ARG A 25 -18.72 -2.10 -1.42
C ARG A 25 -18.35 -2.51 0.01
N ALA A 26 -19.01 -3.55 0.51
CA ALA A 26 -18.66 -4.14 1.81
C ALA A 26 -17.39 -5.01 1.71
N PRO A 27 -16.53 -5.02 2.72
CA PRO A 27 -15.38 -5.91 2.77
C PRO A 27 -15.82 -7.36 3.04
N LEU A 28 -15.09 -8.33 2.49
CA LEU A 28 -15.27 -9.77 2.77
C LEU A 28 -14.79 -10.15 4.17
N TRP A 29 -13.88 -9.37 4.75
CA TRP A 29 -13.39 -9.50 6.13
C TRP A 29 -12.91 -8.15 6.68
N GLY A 30 -12.84 -8.04 8.01
CA GLY A 30 -12.43 -6.82 8.68
C GLY A 30 -13.53 -5.76 8.74
N THR A 31 -13.17 -4.56 9.15
CA THR A 31 -14.11 -3.47 9.46
C THR A 31 -13.88 -2.20 8.63
N LEU A 32 -12.89 -2.19 7.74
CA LEU A 32 -12.63 -1.03 6.87
C LEU A 32 -13.77 -0.86 5.87
N THR A 33 -14.30 0.35 5.77
CA THR A 33 -15.16 0.72 4.63
C THR A 33 -14.32 0.96 3.37
N ALA A 34 -14.91 0.88 2.19
CA ALA A 34 -14.18 1.10 0.93
C ALA A 34 -13.52 2.49 0.88
N PRO A 35 -14.18 3.61 1.29
CA PRO A 35 -13.49 4.91 1.35
C PRO A 35 -12.32 4.94 2.34
N ARG A 36 -12.43 4.29 3.48
CA ARG A 36 -11.33 4.19 4.46
C ARG A 36 -10.18 3.34 3.92
N MET A 37 -10.48 2.24 3.24
CA MET A 37 -9.47 1.41 2.59
C MET A 37 -8.72 2.21 1.52
N LEU A 38 -9.43 2.96 0.68
CA LEU A 38 -8.82 3.80 -0.36
C LEU A 38 -7.84 4.82 0.24
N CYS A 39 -8.24 5.52 1.31
CA CYS A 39 -7.34 6.42 2.04
C CYS A 39 -6.13 5.69 2.62
N HIS A 40 -6.34 4.51 3.22
CA HIS A 40 -5.29 3.71 3.84
C HIS A 40 -4.20 3.29 2.83
N VAL A 41 -4.59 2.73 1.68
CA VAL A 41 -3.61 2.34 0.65
C VAL A 41 -2.94 3.56 0.01
N THR A 42 -3.65 4.69 -0.07
CA THR A 42 -3.11 5.97 -0.54
C THR A 42 -2.08 6.54 0.44
N ASP A 43 -2.32 6.43 1.75
CA ASP A 43 -1.38 6.90 2.79
C ASP A 43 -0.07 6.12 2.73
N GLN A 44 -0.09 4.82 2.43
CA GLN A 44 1.14 4.09 2.16
C GLN A 44 1.92 4.69 0.98
N MET A 45 1.24 5.09 -0.09
CA MET A 45 1.90 5.74 -1.23
C MET A 45 2.41 7.14 -0.86
N ARG A 46 1.72 7.88 0.02
CA ARG A 46 2.22 9.16 0.56
C ARG A 46 3.48 8.96 1.40
N VAL A 47 3.54 7.91 2.20
CA VAL A 47 4.77 7.54 2.92
C VAL A 47 5.88 7.17 1.94
N ALA A 48 5.57 6.38 0.91
CA ALA A 48 6.53 5.99 -0.11
C ALA A 48 7.14 7.17 -0.85
N THR A 49 6.34 8.18 -1.17
CA THR A 49 6.78 9.40 -1.87
C THR A 49 7.30 10.51 -0.94
N GLY A 50 7.32 10.26 0.39
CA GLY A 50 7.81 11.22 1.37
C GLY A 50 6.84 12.36 1.71
N ILE A 51 5.59 12.30 1.24
CA ILE A 51 4.54 13.29 1.58
C ILE A 51 4.15 13.15 3.06
N ILE A 52 4.04 11.92 3.55
CA ILE A 52 3.86 11.62 4.97
C ILE A 52 5.18 11.10 5.53
N ILE A 53 5.68 11.75 6.59
CA ILE A 53 6.87 11.32 7.32
C ILE A 53 6.41 10.60 8.58
N GLY A 54 6.59 9.28 8.60
CA GLY A 54 6.22 8.45 9.74
C GLY A 54 7.26 8.48 10.87
N ARG A 55 6.81 8.22 12.09
CA ARG A 55 7.72 8.01 13.22
C ARG A 55 8.53 6.73 13.02
N HIS A 56 9.82 6.82 13.27
CA HIS A 56 10.71 5.66 13.17
C HIS A 56 10.41 4.66 14.29
N ARG A 57 9.95 3.46 13.91
CA ARG A 57 9.69 2.30 14.78
C ARG A 57 10.52 1.10 14.33
N ASP A 58 11.46 1.36 13.44
CA ASP A 58 12.33 0.32 12.90
C ASP A 58 13.37 -0.09 13.94
N THR A 59 13.51 -1.40 14.12
CA THR A 59 14.60 -2.03 14.86
C THR A 59 15.54 -2.72 13.89
N LEU A 60 16.75 -3.06 14.33
CA LEU A 60 17.71 -3.79 13.48
C LEU A 60 17.09 -5.08 12.91
N PHE A 61 16.33 -5.82 13.72
CA PHE A 61 15.61 -7.03 13.30
C PHE A 61 14.56 -6.73 12.21
N ARG A 62 13.76 -5.67 12.37
CA ARG A 62 12.75 -5.27 11.38
C ARG A 62 13.37 -4.76 10.08
N ARG A 63 14.49 -4.08 10.18
CA ARG A 63 15.24 -3.55 9.01
C ARG A 63 15.91 -4.65 8.19
N THR A 64 16.23 -5.78 8.81
CA THR A 64 16.95 -6.89 8.18
C THR A 64 16.02 -8.07 7.89
N LEU A 65 15.78 -8.93 8.88
CA LEU A 65 15.08 -10.20 8.68
C LEU A 65 13.61 -10.02 8.32
N LEU A 66 12.88 -9.20 9.08
CA LEU A 66 11.44 -9.01 8.82
C LEU A 66 11.21 -8.30 7.47
N LYS A 67 12.02 -7.28 7.16
CA LYS A 67 11.99 -6.64 5.84
C LYS A 67 12.26 -7.66 4.73
N TRP A 68 13.28 -8.49 4.87
CA TRP A 68 13.63 -9.50 3.87
C TRP A 68 12.47 -10.48 3.62
N VAL A 69 11.83 -10.98 4.70
CA VAL A 69 10.67 -11.86 4.59
C VAL A 69 9.50 -11.15 3.90
N VAL A 70 9.13 -9.95 4.33
CA VAL A 70 7.98 -9.21 3.78
C VAL A 70 8.20 -8.80 2.31
N VAL A 71 9.41 -8.37 1.96
CA VAL A 71 9.72 -7.90 0.60
C VAL A 71 9.92 -9.06 -0.37
N ARG A 72 10.62 -10.12 0.05
CA ARG A 72 11.04 -11.21 -0.85
C ARG A 72 10.14 -12.43 -0.86
N SER A 73 9.46 -12.74 0.26
CA SER A 73 8.57 -13.90 0.28
C SER A 73 7.35 -13.70 -0.61
N SER A 74 6.83 -14.78 -1.16
CA SER A 74 5.51 -14.80 -1.81
C SER A 74 4.37 -14.83 -0.78
N MET A 75 4.69 -14.93 0.51
CA MET A 75 3.71 -14.99 1.58
C MET A 75 2.93 -13.68 1.66
N GLN A 76 1.63 -13.82 1.75
CA GLN A 76 0.73 -12.73 2.00
C GLN A 76 0.44 -12.65 3.50
N PRO A 77 0.29 -11.45 4.06
CA PRO A 77 -0.07 -11.32 5.46
C PRO A 77 -1.44 -11.99 5.69
N PRO A 78 -1.56 -12.76 6.78
CA PRO A 78 -2.84 -13.39 7.11
C PRO A 78 -3.90 -12.31 7.38
N PRO A 79 -5.16 -12.52 6.94
CA PRO A 79 -6.24 -11.58 7.16
C PRO A 79 -6.37 -11.17 8.63
N GLY A 80 -6.48 -9.87 8.90
CA GLY A 80 -6.74 -9.32 10.25
C GLY A 80 -5.61 -9.42 11.28
N LYS A 81 -4.44 -9.96 10.93
CA LYS A 81 -3.33 -10.15 11.88
C LYS A 81 -2.22 -9.10 11.82
N VAL A 82 -2.23 -8.23 10.82
CA VAL A 82 -1.20 -7.18 10.68
C VAL A 82 -1.77 -5.85 11.16
N GLN A 83 -1.18 -5.32 12.23
CA GLN A 83 -1.53 -3.98 12.70
C GLN A 83 -0.90 -2.93 11.79
N THR A 84 -1.73 -2.03 11.31
CA THR A 84 -1.32 -0.88 10.50
C THR A 84 -0.66 0.19 11.38
N VAL A 85 0.37 0.83 10.88
CA VAL A 85 0.96 2.00 11.54
C VAL A 85 -0.01 3.20 11.46
N PRO A 86 -0.13 4.02 12.52
CA PRO A 86 -1.08 5.14 12.55
C PRO A 86 -0.95 6.12 11.39
N GLU A 87 0.26 6.30 10.86
CA GLU A 87 0.52 7.19 9.73
C GLU A 87 -0.20 6.76 8.44
N MET A 88 -0.51 5.47 8.29
CA MET A 88 -1.28 4.94 7.17
C MET A 88 -2.81 4.92 7.42
N LEU A 89 -3.27 5.57 8.48
CA LEU A 89 -4.67 5.77 8.82
C LEU A 89 -4.99 7.25 9.06
N SER A 90 -4.10 8.14 8.69
CA SER A 90 -4.19 9.57 9.04
C SER A 90 -5.18 10.33 8.17
N THR A 91 -5.40 9.90 6.93
CA THR A 91 -6.28 10.60 6.00
C THR A 91 -7.74 10.20 6.19
N VAL A 92 -8.62 11.21 6.26
CA VAL A 92 -10.08 11.03 6.29
C VAL A 92 -10.61 11.06 4.85
N PRO A 93 -11.55 10.18 4.48
CA PRO A 93 -12.20 10.23 3.17
C PRO A 93 -12.87 11.58 2.92
N THR A 94 -12.73 12.12 1.71
CA THR A 94 -13.36 13.38 1.30
C THR A 94 -14.38 13.15 0.17
N SER A 95 -13.90 12.82 -1.00
CA SER A 95 -14.69 12.51 -2.18
C SER A 95 -14.09 11.29 -2.85
N TRP A 96 -14.92 10.28 -3.13
CA TRP A 96 -14.47 9.04 -3.75
C TRP A 96 -13.65 9.27 -5.01
N ASP A 97 -14.14 10.12 -5.91
CA ASP A 97 -13.47 10.38 -7.19
C ASP A 97 -12.14 11.13 -7.02
N ALA A 98 -12.09 12.11 -6.11
CA ALA A 98 -10.86 12.85 -5.82
C ALA A 98 -9.83 11.98 -5.10
N ASP A 99 -10.28 11.16 -4.14
CA ASP A 99 -9.42 10.23 -3.41
C ASP A 99 -8.89 9.15 -4.36
N MET A 100 -9.71 8.63 -5.28
CA MET A 100 -9.33 7.68 -6.32
C MET A 100 -8.30 8.27 -7.29
N ALA A 101 -8.51 9.48 -7.77
CA ALA A 101 -7.57 10.16 -8.66
C ALA A 101 -6.21 10.37 -7.98
N THR A 102 -6.22 10.76 -6.70
CA THR A 102 -5.01 10.93 -5.89
C THR A 102 -4.28 9.60 -5.72
N CYS A 103 -5.00 8.53 -5.40
CA CYS A 103 -4.44 7.19 -5.26
C CYS A 103 -3.74 6.73 -6.53
N ILE A 104 -4.43 6.82 -7.68
CA ILE A 104 -3.88 6.41 -8.98
C ILE A 104 -2.64 7.23 -9.37
N ARG A 105 -2.65 8.53 -9.13
CA ARG A 105 -1.50 9.39 -9.37
C ARG A 105 -0.29 8.93 -8.57
N LEU A 106 -0.45 8.65 -7.27
CA LEU A 106 0.63 8.23 -6.39
C LEU A 106 1.13 6.80 -6.72
N ILE A 107 0.23 5.88 -7.11
CA ILE A 107 0.62 4.56 -7.63
C ILE A 107 1.56 4.73 -8.83
N ASN A 108 1.24 5.62 -9.75
CA ASN A 108 2.08 5.89 -10.92
C ASN A 108 3.42 6.54 -10.55
N GLU A 109 3.45 7.46 -9.60
CA GLU A 109 4.70 8.06 -9.12
C GLU A 109 5.64 7.01 -8.52
N VAL A 110 5.13 6.14 -7.65
CA VAL A 110 5.91 5.02 -7.10
C VAL A 110 6.34 4.07 -8.22
N GLY A 111 5.45 3.80 -9.19
CA GLY A 111 5.74 2.99 -10.37
C GLY A 111 6.85 3.55 -11.27
N LEU A 112 7.05 4.86 -11.27
CA LEU A 112 8.15 5.55 -11.96
C LEU A 112 9.43 5.65 -11.10
N GLY A 113 9.49 4.95 -9.97
CA GLY A 113 10.68 4.91 -9.12
C GLY A 113 10.80 6.06 -8.12
N LYS A 114 9.74 6.85 -7.91
CA LYS A 114 9.74 7.95 -6.92
C LYS A 114 9.47 7.47 -5.48
N GLY A 115 9.55 6.16 -5.22
CA GLY A 115 9.49 5.59 -3.87
C GLY A 115 10.83 5.80 -3.16
N ILE A 116 10.97 6.92 -2.48
CA ILE A 116 12.19 7.35 -1.78
C ILE A 116 11.99 7.56 -0.28
N GLY A 117 10.73 7.47 0.18
CA GLY A 117 10.38 7.67 1.58
C GLY A 117 10.93 6.57 2.50
N ARG A 118 11.01 6.88 3.79
CA ARG A 118 11.42 5.92 4.82
C ARG A 118 10.18 5.20 5.39
N HIS A 119 10.18 3.88 5.33
CA HIS A 119 9.08 3.10 5.92
C HIS A 119 9.16 3.11 7.45
N PRO A 120 8.06 3.42 8.18
CA PRO A 120 8.09 3.53 9.64
C PRO A 120 8.59 2.26 10.34
N ALA A 121 8.25 1.08 9.83
CA ALA A 121 8.61 -0.20 10.43
C ALA A 121 9.88 -0.84 9.86
N PHE A 122 10.21 -0.59 8.58
CA PHE A 122 11.32 -1.26 7.88
C PHE A 122 12.51 -0.34 7.59
N GLY A 123 12.41 0.95 7.93
CA GLY A 123 13.45 1.91 7.67
C GLY A 123 13.59 2.27 6.18
N PRO A 124 14.81 2.61 5.71
CA PRO A 124 15.03 2.96 4.31
C PRO A 124 14.67 1.82 3.38
N LEU A 125 13.90 2.12 2.35
CA LEU A 125 13.53 1.19 1.27
C LEU A 125 14.00 1.74 -0.07
N THR A 126 14.48 0.85 -0.93
CA THR A 126 14.76 1.18 -2.33
C THR A 126 13.46 1.33 -3.13
N PRO A 127 13.46 2.01 -4.29
CA PRO A 127 12.30 2.04 -5.17
C PRO A 127 11.74 0.65 -5.54
N ARG A 128 12.63 -0.36 -5.71
CA ARG A 128 12.22 -1.74 -5.97
C ARG A 128 11.47 -2.36 -4.78
N GLU A 129 11.93 -2.12 -3.57
CA GLU A 129 11.28 -2.59 -2.34
C GLU A 129 9.93 -1.90 -2.16
N TRP A 130 9.84 -0.57 -2.37
CA TRP A 130 8.59 0.16 -2.35
C TRP A 130 7.58 -0.35 -3.38
N GLY A 131 8.02 -0.61 -4.60
CA GLY A 131 7.17 -1.17 -5.64
C GLY A 131 6.58 -2.54 -5.27
N ARG A 132 7.37 -3.42 -4.63
CA ARG A 132 6.91 -4.74 -4.18
C ARG A 132 5.97 -4.66 -2.98
N ILE A 133 6.32 -3.89 -1.96
CA ILE A 133 5.48 -3.71 -0.77
C ILE A 133 4.16 -3.05 -1.15
N GLY A 134 4.20 -2.01 -1.99
CA GLY A 134 3.01 -1.34 -2.49
C GLY A 134 2.10 -2.31 -3.23
N TRP A 135 2.63 -3.08 -4.19
CA TRP A 135 1.83 -4.06 -4.93
C TRP A 135 1.15 -5.06 -3.99
N LYS A 136 1.89 -5.64 -3.03
CA LYS A 136 1.35 -6.61 -2.07
C LYS A 136 0.25 -6.00 -1.18
N HIS A 137 0.43 -4.76 -0.76
CA HIS A 137 -0.54 -4.07 0.09
C HIS A 137 -1.84 -3.79 -0.66
N PHE A 138 -1.75 -3.29 -1.90
CA PHE A 138 -2.91 -3.14 -2.76
C PHE A 138 -3.59 -4.48 -3.03
N ASP A 139 -2.86 -5.52 -3.42
CA ASP A 139 -3.41 -6.84 -3.68
C ASP A 139 -4.14 -7.43 -2.46
N HIS A 140 -3.58 -7.25 -1.25
CA HIS A 140 -4.23 -7.68 0.00
C HIS A 140 -5.58 -6.99 0.20
N HIS A 141 -5.63 -5.67 0.08
CA HIS A 141 -6.86 -4.92 0.30
C HIS A 141 -7.87 -5.06 -0.83
N LEU A 142 -7.42 -5.18 -2.06
CA LEU A 142 -8.32 -5.45 -3.19
C LEU A 142 -9.02 -6.80 -3.03
N ARG A 143 -8.30 -7.85 -2.61
CA ARG A 143 -8.94 -9.13 -2.26
C ARG A 143 -9.88 -9.02 -1.05
N GLN A 144 -9.59 -8.14 -0.11
CA GLN A 144 -10.51 -7.85 1.00
C GLN A 144 -11.86 -7.34 0.49
N PHE A 145 -11.89 -6.66 -0.65
CA PHE A 145 -13.10 -6.16 -1.29
C PHE A 145 -13.57 -7.00 -2.50
N GLY A 146 -13.05 -8.22 -2.65
CA GLY A 146 -13.50 -9.17 -3.66
C GLY A 146 -12.95 -8.92 -5.07
N GLU A 147 -11.80 -8.22 -5.16
CA GLU A 147 -11.12 -7.92 -6.40
C GLU A 147 -9.77 -8.63 -6.54
#